data_2968fe8299657ceab7277305c92d652b
#
_entry.id   2968fe8299657ceab7277305c92d652b
#
_cell.length_a   1.000
_cell.length_b   1.000
_cell.length_c   1.000
_cell.angle_alpha   90.00
_cell.angle_beta   90.00
_cell.angle_gamma   90.00
#
_symmetry.space_group_name_H-M   'P 1'
#
loop_
_entity.id
_entity.type
_entity.pdbx_description
1 polymer ?
#
loop_
_entity_poly.entity_id
_entity_poly.type
_entity_poly.pdbx_seq_one_letter_code
_entity_poly.pdbx_strand_id
1 'polypeptide(L)'
;TLLCVVISRAETPLENALLTAVRAEHFERVIDFGAGNENRPVKAHLGLPAKQIAQPPNVNIAVLQLDAQGKLVDRAYVLLSRDYPNGLVVPLDKNLDASSVRFLRWDIDRSNGGKFSSDGNRTSEKGWTNNPPLTEADELVPGHTNATIQFMAPYPASLFKSMVAFHVMRMIDAGKISLDLEYVFQLPDAKPDARKIRDWLDAMITVSDNHATQALLKMFHDKDEIEPLNREFRELNLPTLQINATDPQTGRGWDTAKINLTAWDIARMFWLIDGGAEKFWDDASGKPVTGKVFSDDSRAFLKKVLAEQGFNNGLTTANFPGTANVLPGIPARVADRWINPTNGHAVVDGDDFGVDIRAANTNAEVTFAHKTGWTFNYGSDAGIVTSLPGKPFRHYVIALVANLGQRYTDEVFAARKTFPNADGTPIFYTQKIPALGKAVDDALVKLSAEKK
;
A
#
# COMPACT_ATOMS: atom_id res chain seq x y z
N THR A 1 -41.24 0.65 -17.51
CA THR A 1 -40.45 0.70 -16.26
C THR A 1 -39.92 -0.69 -16.02
N LEU A 2 -38.68 -0.98 -16.48
CA LEU A 2 -37.96 -2.22 -16.13
C LEU A 2 -37.50 -2.05 -14.68
N LEU A 3 -38.09 -2.84 -13.78
CA LEU A 3 -37.55 -3.04 -12.45
C LEU A 3 -36.24 -3.88 -12.62
N CYS A 4 -35.08 -3.23 -12.57
CA CYS A 4 -33.83 -3.95 -12.33
C CYS A 4 -33.91 -4.52 -10.91
N VAL A 5 -34.24 -5.80 -10.79
CA VAL A 5 -34.05 -6.56 -9.55
C VAL A 5 -32.53 -6.70 -9.38
N VAL A 6 -31.95 -5.82 -8.57
CA VAL A 6 -30.62 -6.03 -8.04
C VAL A 6 -30.72 -7.23 -7.11
N ILE A 7 -30.36 -8.42 -7.59
CA ILE A 7 -30.17 -9.58 -6.73
C ILE A 7 -28.98 -9.23 -5.86
N SER A 8 -29.23 -8.78 -4.63
CA SER A 8 -28.16 -8.56 -3.65
C SER A 8 -27.55 -9.93 -3.34
N ARG A 9 -26.35 -10.16 -3.82
CA ARG A 9 -25.53 -11.28 -3.39
C ARG A 9 -25.30 -11.13 -1.88
N ALA A 10 -25.47 -12.22 -1.11
CA ALA A 10 -25.06 -12.21 0.29
C ALA A 10 -23.54 -12.01 0.37
N GLU A 11 -23.12 -11.11 1.25
CA GLU A 11 -21.70 -10.87 1.54
C GLU A 11 -21.07 -12.13 2.15
N THR A 12 -19.81 -12.39 1.81
CA THR A 12 -19.05 -13.49 2.41
C THR A 12 -18.69 -13.16 3.87
N PRO A 13 -18.31 -14.16 4.69
CA PRO A 13 -17.86 -13.90 6.06
C PRO A 13 -16.68 -12.90 6.10
N LEU A 14 -15.75 -12.97 5.16
CA LEU A 14 -14.60 -12.05 5.10
C LEU A 14 -15.02 -10.65 4.64
N GLU A 15 -15.92 -10.53 3.67
CA GLU A 15 -16.48 -9.24 3.24
C GLU A 15 -17.17 -8.51 4.41
N ASN A 16 -17.99 -9.24 5.17
CA ASN A 16 -18.65 -8.70 6.37
C ASN A 16 -17.64 -8.32 7.47
N ALA A 17 -16.62 -9.14 7.70
CA ALA A 17 -15.60 -8.87 8.69
C ALA A 17 -14.78 -7.61 8.33
N LEU A 18 -14.35 -7.49 7.08
CA LEU A 18 -13.58 -6.34 6.60
C LEU A 18 -14.41 -5.06 6.66
N LEU A 19 -15.66 -5.08 6.20
CA LEU A 19 -16.56 -3.94 6.26
C LEU A 19 -16.82 -3.50 7.70
N THR A 20 -17.02 -4.46 8.61
CA THR A 20 -17.20 -4.21 10.04
C THR A 20 -15.95 -3.57 10.64
N ALA A 21 -14.76 -4.06 10.34
CA ALA A 21 -13.50 -3.50 10.79
C ALA A 21 -13.31 -2.05 10.30
N VAL A 22 -13.57 -1.79 9.01
CA VAL A 22 -13.48 -0.42 8.45
C VAL A 22 -14.44 0.54 9.15
N ARG A 23 -15.66 0.12 9.43
CA ARG A 23 -16.66 0.93 10.15
C ARG A 23 -16.28 1.21 11.60
N ALA A 24 -15.73 0.23 12.28
CA ALA A 24 -15.33 0.34 13.69
C ALA A 24 -14.21 1.36 13.92
N GLU A 25 -13.39 1.63 12.89
CA GLU A 25 -12.30 2.58 13.01
C GLU A 25 -12.74 4.05 12.98
N HIS A 26 -13.97 4.34 12.59
CA HIS A 26 -14.48 5.73 12.57
C HIS A 26 -13.53 6.73 11.88
N PHE A 27 -13.14 6.42 10.65
CA PHE A 27 -12.22 7.27 9.88
C PHE A 27 -12.70 8.72 9.68
N GLU A 28 -14.00 8.98 9.80
CA GLU A 28 -14.59 10.33 9.78
C GLU A 28 -14.16 11.21 10.95
N ARG A 29 -13.58 10.62 12.01
CA ARG A 29 -13.09 11.33 13.20
C ARG A 29 -11.61 11.71 13.12
N VAL A 30 -10.96 11.43 12.02
CA VAL A 30 -9.55 11.79 11.80
C VAL A 30 -9.36 13.31 11.94
N ILE A 31 -8.24 13.68 12.52
CA ILE A 31 -7.85 15.08 12.77
C ILE A 31 -6.74 15.47 11.82
N ASP A 32 -6.90 16.63 11.19
CA ASP A 32 -5.91 17.23 10.28
C ASP A 32 -5.08 18.29 11.03
N PHE A 33 -3.77 18.09 11.11
CA PHE A 33 -2.82 19.05 11.68
C PHE A 33 -2.16 19.95 10.64
N GLY A 34 -2.37 19.69 9.38
CA GLY A 34 -1.53 20.26 8.33
C GLY A 34 -2.24 21.20 7.38
N ALA A 35 -3.39 21.77 7.76
CA ALA A 35 -4.09 22.66 6.87
C ALA A 35 -3.17 23.77 6.33
N GLY A 36 -2.74 23.63 5.08
CA GLY A 36 -2.13 24.70 4.29
C GLY A 36 -0.60 24.71 4.17
N ASN A 37 0.16 23.67 4.56
CA ASN A 37 1.60 23.69 4.28
C ASN A 37 2.25 22.29 4.22
N GLU A 38 2.37 21.74 3.02
CA GLU A 38 2.98 20.44 2.75
C GLU A 38 4.47 20.35 3.06
N ASN A 39 5.15 21.50 3.14
CA ASN A 39 6.61 21.58 3.30
C ASN A 39 7.05 21.85 4.74
N ARG A 40 6.15 21.82 5.72
CA ARG A 40 6.55 22.02 7.11
C ARG A 40 7.11 20.73 7.70
N PRO A 41 8.27 20.79 8.39
CA PRO A 41 8.73 19.69 9.20
C PRO A 41 7.65 19.26 10.20
N VAL A 42 7.53 17.97 10.44
CA VAL A 42 6.55 17.38 11.37
C VAL A 42 6.51 18.13 12.72
N LYS A 43 7.67 18.52 13.26
CA LYS A 43 7.78 19.33 14.49
C LYS A 43 7.05 20.68 14.45
N ALA A 44 6.89 21.28 13.26
CA ALA A 44 6.22 22.56 13.11
C ALA A 44 4.70 22.48 13.14
N HIS A 45 4.12 21.27 13.13
CA HIS A 45 2.68 21.05 13.25
C HIS A 45 2.22 21.02 14.73
N LEU A 46 3.15 20.87 15.66
CA LEU A 46 2.85 20.96 17.11
C LEU A 46 2.37 22.39 17.44
N GLY A 47 1.15 22.48 17.92
CA GLY A 47 0.54 23.78 18.28
C GLY A 47 -0.27 24.47 17.19
N LEU A 48 -0.38 23.87 15.99
CA LEU A 48 -1.38 24.33 15.01
C LEU A 48 -2.78 23.89 15.47
N PRO A 49 -3.83 24.66 15.13
CA PRO A 49 -5.19 24.27 15.43
C PRO A 49 -5.50 22.96 14.69
N ALA A 50 -5.65 21.88 15.44
CA ALA A 50 -6.10 20.60 14.91
C ALA A 50 -7.58 20.69 14.56
N LYS A 51 -7.95 20.21 13.37
CA LYS A 51 -9.31 20.27 12.88
C LYS A 51 -9.73 18.88 12.42
N GLN A 52 -10.91 18.44 12.85
CA GLN A 52 -11.50 17.24 12.28
C GLN A 52 -11.71 17.43 10.77
N ILE A 53 -11.44 16.37 10.00
CA ILE A 53 -11.67 16.39 8.55
C ILE A 53 -13.15 16.65 8.25
N ALA A 54 -13.42 17.38 7.17
CA ALA A 54 -14.78 17.77 6.81
C ALA A 54 -15.59 16.66 6.12
N GLN A 55 -14.93 15.62 5.65
CA GLN A 55 -15.56 14.48 4.96
C GLN A 55 -14.72 13.22 5.15
N PRO A 56 -15.31 12.01 5.07
CA PRO A 56 -14.59 10.76 5.14
C PRO A 56 -13.41 10.71 4.16
N PRO A 57 -12.27 10.13 4.56
CA PRO A 57 -11.13 9.97 3.67
C PRO A 57 -11.43 8.92 2.59
N ASN A 58 -10.61 8.91 1.54
CA ASN A 58 -10.60 7.80 0.61
C ASN A 58 -9.72 6.69 1.19
N VAL A 59 -10.34 5.57 1.57
CA VAL A 59 -9.66 4.35 2.00
C VAL A 59 -10.03 3.23 1.03
N ASN A 60 -9.03 2.60 0.49
CA ASN A 60 -9.11 1.51 -0.46
C ASN A 60 -8.38 0.32 0.17
N ILE A 61 -9.10 -0.73 0.56
CA ILE A 61 -8.54 -1.88 1.28
C ILE A 61 -9.01 -3.20 0.68
N ALA A 62 -8.07 -4.11 0.45
CA ALA A 62 -8.31 -5.45 -0.09
C ALA A 62 -7.64 -6.51 0.76
N VAL A 63 -8.29 -7.67 0.87
CA VAL A 63 -7.79 -8.85 1.59
C VAL A 63 -8.06 -10.10 0.74
N LEU A 64 -7.04 -10.95 0.60
CA LEU A 64 -7.12 -12.27 0.00
C LEU A 64 -6.76 -13.30 1.08
N GLN A 65 -7.70 -14.10 1.54
CA GLN A 65 -7.46 -15.20 2.46
C GLN A 65 -7.01 -16.44 1.69
N LEU A 66 -5.86 -16.99 2.07
CA LEU A 66 -5.26 -18.15 1.40
C LEU A 66 -5.24 -19.37 2.32
N ASP A 67 -5.21 -20.56 1.74
CA ASP A 67 -4.90 -21.78 2.46
C ASP A 67 -3.39 -22.01 2.56
N ALA A 68 -2.99 -23.13 3.16
CA ALA A 68 -1.58 -23.49 3.36
C ALA A 68 -0.82 -23.71 2.02
N GLN A 69 -1.52 -23.92 0.93
CA GLN A 69 -0.96 -24.10 -0.41
C GLN A 69 -0.97 -22.80 -1.24
N GLY A 70 -1.41 -21.68 -0.66
CA GLY A 70 -1.52 -20.38 -1.35
C GLY A 70 -2.74 -20.25 -2.26
N LYS A 71 -3.71 -21.17 -2.14
CA LYS A 71 -4.96 -21.10 -2.87
C LYS A 71 -5.93 -20.13 -2.21
N LEU A 72 -6.67 -19.38 -3.01
CA LEU A 72 -7.70 -18.46 -2.53
C LEU A 72 -8.85 -19.19 -1.86
N VAL A 73 -9.10 -18.84 -0.61
CA VAL A 73 -10.20 -19.37 0.22
C VAL A 73 -11.37 -18.39 0.24
N ASP A 74 -11.09 -17.12 0.41
CA ASP A 74 -12.07 -16.03 0.42
C ASP A 74 -11.37 -14.70 0.10
N ARG A 75 -12.15 -13.67 -0.21
CA ARG A 75 -11.66 -12.37 -0.58
C ARG A 75 -12.61 -11.26 -0.16
N ALA A 76 -12.06 -10.09 0.11
CA ALA A 76 -12.85 -8.91 0.42
C ALA A 76 -12.19 -7.66 -0.17
N TYR A 77 -13.00 -6.77 -0.69
CA TYR A 77 -12.56 -5.49 -1.21
C TYR A 77 -13.52 -4.40 -0.76
N VAL A 78 -13.04 -3.42 -0.01
CA VAL A 78 -13.86 -2.35 0.57
C VAL A 78 -13.32 -0.98 0.16
N LEU A 79 -14.21 -0.10 -0.24
CA LEU A 79 -13.98 1.31 -0.49
C LEU A 79 -14.71 2.15 0.55
N LEU A 80 -14.03 3.14 1.11
CA LEU A 80 -14.63 4.17 1.96
C LEU A 80 -14.28 5.52 1.37
N SER A 81 -15.25 6.38 1.25
CA SER A 81 -15.09 7.75 0.74
C SER A 81 -16.28 8.61 1.17
N ARG A 82 -16.26 9.87 0.78
CA ARG A 82 -17.41 10.76 0.96
C ARG A 82 -18.71 10.18 0.38
N ASP A 83 -18.61 9.52 -0.77
CA ASP A 83 -19.80 8.97 -1.45
C ASP A 83 -20.21 7.61 -0.83
N TYR A 84 -19.32 6.96 -0.11
CA TYR A 84 -19.54 5.71 0.62
C TYR A 84 -19.05 5.83 2.06
N PRO A 85 -19.66 6.70 2.89
CA PRO A 85 -19.15 7.03 4.24
C PRO A 85 -19.21 5.87 5.23
N ASN A 86 -20.04 4.86 4.95
CA ASN A 86 -20.17 3.64 5.74
C ASN A 86 -19.36 2.47 5.18
N GLY A 87 -18.50 2.73 4.19
CA GLY A 87 -17.82 1.68 3.44
C GLY A 87 -18.75 0.95 2.47
N LEU A 88 -18.17 0.50 1.37
CA LEU A 88 -18.84 -0.25 0.31
C LEU A 88 -18.03 -1.50 -0.01
N VAL A 89 -18.62 -2.68 0.07
CA VAL A 89 -18.05 -3.92 -0.46
C VAL A 89 -18.14 -3.88 -1.98
N VAL A 90 -17.00 -3.99 -2.65
CA VAL A 90 -16.92 -3.99 -4.12
C VAL A 90 -17.28 -5.36 -4.65
N PRO A 91 -18.31 -5.46 -5.50
CA PRO A 91 -18.58 -6.71 -6.21
C PRO A 91 -17.43 -7.04 -7.16
N LEU A 92 -16.91 -8.24 -7.05
CA LEU A 92 -15.90 -8.77 -7.96
C LEU A 92 -16.57 -9.81 -8.87
N ASP A 93 -16.22 -9.78 -10.14
CA ASP A 93 -16.73 -10.74 -11.09
C ASP A 93 -16.01 -12.12 -10.96
N LYS A 94 -16.34 -13.05 -11.87
CA LYS A 94 -15.77 -14.41 -11.88
C LYS A 94 -14.25 -14.42 -12.16
N ASN A 95 -13.73 -13.37 -12.78
CA ASN A 95 -12.31 -13.20 -13.09
C ASN A 95 -11.59 -12.34 -12.04
N LEU A 96 -12.25 -12.07 -10.92
CA LEU A 96 -11.74 -11.21 -9.85
C LEU A 96 -11.53 -9.75 -10.28
N ASP A 97 -12.30 -9.27 -11.26
CA ASP A 97 -12.22 -7.87 -11.71
C ASP A 97 -13.25 -7.01 -11.01
N ALA A 98 -12.85 -5.78 -10.66
CA ALA A 98 -13.72 -4.76 -10.08
C ALA A 98 -14.44 -3.95 -11.17
N SER A 99 -15.06 -4.64 -12.14
CA SER A 99 -15.67 -4.05 -13.35
C SER A 99 -16.81 -3.07 -13.08
N SER A 100 -17.41 -3.14 -11.89
CA SER A 100 -18.45 -2.21 -11.42
C SER A 100 -17.92 -0.87 -10.93
N VAL A 101 -16.59 -0.70 -10.85
CA VAL A 101 -15.96 0.51 -10.31
C VAL A 101 -15.30 1.32 -11.42
N ARG A 102 -15.63 2.59 -11.50
CA ARG A 102 -14.92 3.62 -12.23
C ARG A 102 -13.87 4.21 -11.32
N PHE A 103 -12.62 3.76 -11.45
CA PHE A 103 -11.49 4.34 -10.73
C PHE A 103 -11.03 5.62 -11.40
N LEU A 104 -10.99 6.70 -10.63
CA LEU A 104 -10.64 8.04 -11.11
C LEU A 104 -9.23 8.42 -10.65
N ARG A 105 -8.56 9.23 -11.48
CA ARG A 105 -7.25 9.79 -11.14
C ARG A 105 -7.37 10.76 -9.97
N TRP A 106 -6.43 10.65 -9.04
CA TRP A 106 -6.41 11.52 -7.85
C TRP A 106 -6.03 12.98 -8.16
N ASP A 107 -5.41 13.25 -9.29
CA ASP A 107 -4.91 14.58 -9.68
C ASP A 107 -6.01 15.59 -10.06
N ILE A 108 -7.27 15.19 -10.02
CA ILE A 108 -8.37 16.04 -10.44
C ILE A 108 -9.01 16.70 -9.24
N ASP A 109 -8.90 18.04 -9.16
CA ASP A 109 -9.60 18.85 -8.17
C ASP A 109 -11.02 19.17 -8.65
N ARG A 110 -11.98 18.41 -8.15
CA ARG A 110 -13.38 18.59 -8.51
C ARG A 110 -14.03 19.79 -7.81
N SER A 111 -13.47 20.28 -6.72
CA SER A 111 -14.03 21.44 -6.03
C SER A 111 -13.75 22.76 -6.76
N ASN A 112 -12.65 22.84 -7.50
CA ASN A 112 -12.23 24.03 -8.25
C ASN A 112 -12.27 23.83 -9.77
N GLY A 113 -12.72 22.66 -10.26
CA GLY A 113 -12.74 22.35 -11.68
C GLY A 113 -11.37 22.22 -12.32
N GLY A 114 -10.30 22.05 -11.54
CA GLY A 114 -8.93 22.03 -11.98
C GLY A 114 -8.14 20.81 -11.49
N LYS A 115 -6.85 20.86 -11.71
CA LYS A 115 -5.91 19.88 -11.18
C LYS A 115 -5.82 20.01 -9.66
N PHE A 116 -5.33 18.95 -9.04
CA PHE A 116 -5.06 18.86 -7.62
C PHE A 116 -4.35 20.10 -7.08
N SER A 117 -4.91 20.72 -6.05
CA SER A 117 -4.27 21.87 -5.40
C SER A 117 -3.14 21.40 -4.49
N SER A 118 -2.17 22.29 -4.26
CA SER A 118 -0.98 22.02 -3.44
C SER A 118 -1.28 21.63 -1.99
N ASP A 119 -2.48 21.96 -1.47
CA ASP A 119 -2.92 21.49 -0.16
C ASP A 119 -3.33 20.02 -0.16
N GLY A 120 -3.47 19.42 -1.33
CA GLY A 120 -3.57 18.00 -1.55
C GLY A 120 -4.71 17.28 -0.86
N ASN A 121 -5.51 18.00 -0.09
CA ASN A 121 -6.40 17.41 0.88
C ASN A 121 -7.83 17.30 0.39
N ARG A 122 -8.21 16.10 -0.06
CA ARG A 122 -9.59 15.78 -0.45
C ARG A 122 -10.51 15.55 0.74
N THR A 123 -9.98 15.52 1.95
CA THR A 123 -10.75 15.46 3.19
C THR A 123 -11.02 16.84 3.78
N SER A 124 -10.49 17.92 3.16
CA SER A 124 -10.70 19.32 3.57
C SER A 124 -12.10 19.82 3.26
N GLU A 125 -12.42 21.00 3.79
CA GLU A 125 -13.69 21.69 3.53
C GLU A 125 -13.93 22.04 2.06
N LYS A 126 -12.86 22.23 1.30
CA LYS A 126 -12.96 22.47 -0.15
C LYS A 126 -13.52 21.27 -0.89
N GLY A 127 -13.43 20.10 -0.28
CA GLY A 127 -14.11 18.88 -0.65
C GLY A 127 -13.99 18.50 -2.12
N TRP A 128 -14.56 17.39 -2.42
CA TRP A 128 -14.71 16.84 -3.73
C TRP A 128 -16.08 17.21 -4.33
N THR A 129 -16.10 17.71 -5.55
CA THR A 129 -17.32 17.93 -6.33
C THR A 129 -17.23 17.22 -7.68
N ASN A 130 -18.36 16.99 -8.34
CA ASN A 130 -18.40 16.42 -9.69
C ASN A 130 -18.41 17.49 -10.79
N ASN A 131 -17.93 18.66 -10.52
CA ASN A 131 -17.86 19.75 -11.48
C ASN A 131 -16.38 20.13 -11.75
N PRO A 132 -15.89 20.08 -12.99
CA PRO A 132 -16.60 19.75 -14.22
C PRO A 132 -17.00 18.26 -14.33
N PRO A 133 -17.87 17.89 -15.29
CA PRO A 133 -18.25 16.50 -15.54
C PRO A 133 -17.03 15.62 -15.79
N LEU A 134 -17.10 14.38 -15.31
CA LEU A 134 -16.06 13.38 -15.53
C LEU A 134 -16.03 12.95 -17.00
N THR A 135 -14.83 12.78 -17.52
CA THR A 135 -14.58 12.26 -18.86
C THR A 135 -13.85 10.91 -18.77
N GLU A 136 -13.72 10.20 -19.88
CA GLU A 136 -12.94 8.96 -19.95
C GLU A 136 -11.44 9.19 -19.63
N ALA A 137 -10.91 10.37 -19.94
CA ALA A 137 -9.53 10.75 -19.62
C ALA A 137 -9.26 10.83 -18.11
N ASP A 138 -10.30 10.94 -17.29
CA ASP A 138 -10.18 10.94 -15.83
C ASP A 138 -10.09 9.52 -15.24
N GLU A 139 -10.34 8.49 -16.06
CA GLU A 139 -10.33 7.10 -15.62
C GLU A 139 -8.92 6.52 -15.57
N LEU A 140 -8.66 5.65 -14.60
CA LEU A 140 -7.44 4.84 -14.57
C LEU A 140 -7.49 3.71 -15.59
N VAL A 141 -8.67 3.12 -15.75
CA VAL A 141 -8.92 2.04 -16.69
C VAL A 141 -10.02 2.48 -17.64
N PRO A 142 -9.72 2.67 -18.94
CA PRO A 142 -10.73 3.05 -19.92
C PRO A 142 -11.88 2.05 -20.04
N GLY A 143 -13.06 2.54 -20.42
CA GLY A 143 -14.23 1.70 -20.65
C GLY A 143 -15.14 1.50 -19.45
N HIS A 144 -14.85 2.11 -18.30
CA HIS A 144 -15.65 2.03 -17.09
C HIS A 144 -16.58 3.22 -16.89
N THR A 145 -16.80 4.05 -17.92
CA THR A 145 -17.61 5.29 -17.84
C THR A 145 -19.03 5.05 -17.30
N ASN A 146 -19.60 3.88 -17.56
CA ASN A 146 -20.95 3.50 -17.12
C ASN A 146 -20.96 2.69 -15.81
N ALA A 147 -19.82 2.49 -15.16
CA ALA A 147 -19.77 1.80 -13.89
C ALA A 147 -20.53 2.59 -12.80
N THR A 148 -21.26 1.84 -11.97
CA THR A 148 -22.18 2.42 -10.97
C THR A 148 -21.47 2.99 -9.75
N ILE A 149 -20.26 2.48 -9.45
CA ILE A 149 -19.43 2.90 -8.34
C ILE A 149 -18.34 3.84 -8.88
N GLN A 150 -18.17 5.00 -8.28
CA GLN A 150 -17.09 5.93 -8.61
C GLN A 150 -16.16 6.08 -7.41
N PHE A 151 -14.87 5.91 -7.64
CA PHE A 151 -13.89 6.04 -6.57
C PHE A 151 -12.60 6.68 -7.09
N MET A 152 -12.14 7.73 -6.42
CA MET A 152 -10.85 8.35 -6.72
C MET A 152 -9.75 7.63 -5.96
N ALA A 153 -8.87 6.95 -6.69
CA ALA A 153 -7.77 6.19 -6.13
C ALA A 153 -6.69 7.12 -5.57
N PRO A 154 -6.37 7.04 -4.27
CA PRO A 154 -5.31 7.86 -3.69
C PRO A 154 -3.94 7.53 -4.27
N TYR A 155 -3.01 8.49 -4.21
CA TYR A 155 -1.62 8.27 -4.56
C TYR A 155 -0.97 7.26 -3.59
N PRO A 156 -0.29 6.21 -4.11
CA PRO A 156 0.19 5.11 -3.28
C PRO A 156 1.49 5.40 -2.52
N ALA A 157 2.11 6.58 -2.70
CA ALA A 157 3.42 6.86 -2.17
C ALA A 157 4.43 5.74 -2.50
N SER A 158 5.37 5.42 -1.61
CA SER A 158 6.44 4.44 -1.86
C SER A 158 5.97 2.98 -2.04
N LEU A 159 4.69 2.67 -1.89
CA LEU A 159 4.18 1.33 -2.18
C LEU A 159 4.43 0.92 -3.64
N PHE A 160 4.44 1.89 -4.58
CA PHE A 160 4.72 1.61 -6.00
C PHE A 160 6.10 0.98 -6.25
N LYS A 161 7.06 1.12 -5.31
CA LYS A 161 8.38 0.52 -5.41
C LYS A 161 8.32 -1.01 -5.50
N SER A 162 7.25 -1.62 -4.96
CA SER A 162 6.99 -3.05 -5.16
C SER A 162 6.69 -3.40 -6.63
N MET A 163 6.07 -2.49 -7.39
CA MET A 163 5.86 -2.66 -8.84
C MET A 163 7.19 -2.61 -9.61
N VAL A 164 8.09 -1.70 -9.21
CA VAL A 164 9.44 -1.62 -9.77
C VAL A 164 10.20 -2.92 -9.49
N ALA A 165 10.17 -3.40 -8.25
CA ALA A 165 10.84 -4.65 -7.86
C ALA A 165 10.25 -5.87 -8.60
N PHE A 166 8.92 -5.91 -8.77
CA PHE A 166 8.24 -6.94 -9.57
C PHE A 166 8.83 -7.00 -10.99
N HIS A 167 8.88 -5.88 -11.69
CA HIS A 167 9.36 -5.83 -13.06
C HIS A 167 10.87 -6.14 -13.18
N VAL A 168 11.70 -5.68 -12.23
CA VAL A 168 13.12 -6.07 -12.20
C VAL A 168 13.29 -7.59 -12.14
N MET A 169 12.49 -8.29 -11.30
CA MET A 169 12.54 -9.76 -11.25
C MET A 169 12.07 -10.40 -12.56
N ARG A 170 11.08 -9.83 -13.22
CA ARG A 170 10.63 -10.28 -14.55
C ARG A 170 11.73 -10.11 -15.60
N MET A 171 12.47 -9.00 -15.55
CA MET A 171 13.64 -8.81 -16.43
C MET A 171 14.75 -9.84 -16.16
N ILE A 172 14.95 -10.21 -14.89
CA ILE A 172 15.93 -11.26 -14.50
C ILE A 172 15.48 -12.62 -15.03
N ASP A 173 14.23 -13.00 -14.82
CA ASP A 173 13.68 -14.27 -15.31
C ASP A 173 13.68 -14.37 -16.85
N ALA A 174 13.57 -13.24 -17.54
CA ALA A 174 13.72 -13.13 -18.99
C ALA A 174 15.20 -13.09 -19.45
N GLY A 175 16.18 -13.14 -18.55
CA GLY A 175 17.62 -13.10 -18.88
C GLY A 175 18.11 -11.74 -19.40
N LYS A 176 17.34 -10.67 -19.25
CA LYS A 176 17.72 -9.32 -19.69
C LYS A 176 18.78 -8.68 -18.80
N ILE A 177 18.74 -8.99 -17.50
CA ILE A 177 19.69 -8.55 -16.48
C ILE A 177 19.89 -9.66 -15.45
N SER A 178 20.82 -9.47 -14.50
CA SER A 178 21.00 -10.37 -13.35
C SER A 178 21.09 -9.58 -12.05
N LEU A 179 20.88 -10.23 -10.91
CA LEU A 179 21.04 -9.61 -9.59
C LEU A 179 22.46 -9.10 -9.34
N ASP A 180 23.48 -9.72 -9.98
CA ASP A 180 24.88 -9.35 -9.85
C ASP A 180 25.35 -8.35 -10.92
N LEU A 181 24.50 -7.98 -11.87
CA LEU A 181 24.81 -6.93 -12.83
C LEU A 181 25.02 -5.61 -12.06
N GLU A 182 26.15 -4.97 -12.32
CA GLU A 182 26.41 -3.61 -11.83
C GLU A 182 25.70 -2.61 -12.73
N TYR A 183 24.91 -1.71 -12.13
CA TYR A 183 24.35 -0.55 -12.81
C TYR A 183 24.91 0.72 -12.19
N VAL A 184 25.50 1.56 -13.04
CA VAL A 184 26.08 2.84 -12.64
C VAL A 184 24.99 3.91 -12.80
N PHE A 185 24.49 4.42 -11.69
CA PHE A 185 23.55 5.52 -11.68
C PHE A 185 24.29 6.84 -11.57
N GLN A 186 24.07 7.73 -12.53
CA GLN A 186 24.67 9.06 -12.56
C GLN A 186 23.63 10.11 -12.93
N LEU A 187 23.51 11.11 -12.08
CA LEU A 187 22.76 12.34 -12.38
C LEU A 187 23.72 13.40 -12.96
N PRO A 188 23.21 14.37 -13.73
CA PRO A 188 24.00 15.55 -14.10
C PRO A 188 24.61 16.17 -12.84
N ASP A 189 25.87 16.53 -12.89
CA ASP A 189 26.64 17.18 -11.81
C ASP A 189 26.79 16.36 -10.50
N ALA A 190 26.47 15.08 -10.51
CA ALA A 190 26.68 14.18 -9.38
C ALA A 190 27.79 13.17 -9.66
N LYS A 191 28.41 12.66 -8.59
CA LYS A 191 29.32 11.51 -8.71
C LYS A 191 28.56 10.26 -9.08
N PRO A 192 29.11 9.38 -9.94
CA PRO A 192 28.52 8.08 -10.23
C PRO A 192 28.37 7.25 -8.95
N ASP A 193 27.23 6.57 -8.82
CA ASP A 193 26.98 5.55 -7.80
C ASP A 193 26.79 4.20 -8.51
N ALA A 194 27.75 3.29 -8.29
CA ALA A 194 27.77 1.98 -8.91
C ALA A 194 27.41 0.91 -7.89
N ARG A 195 26.30 0.22 -8.10
CA ARG A 195 25.86 -0.89 -7.24
C ARG A 195 25.33 -2.04 -8.07
N LYS A 196 25.35 -3.24 -7.50
CA LYS A 196 24.64 -4.38 -8.08
C LYS A 196 23.14 -4.17 -8.03
N ILE A 197 22.40 -4.77 -8.95
CA ILE A 197 20.92 -4.69 -8.99
C ILE A 197 20.32 -5.16 -7.65
N ARG A 198 20.89 -6.21 -7.03
CA ARG A 198 20.43 -6.68 -5.70
C ARG A 198 20.51 -5.60 -4.62
N ASP A 199 21.56 -4.78 -4.65
CA ASP A 199 21.80 -3.75 -3.63
C ASP A 199 20.86 -2.55 -3.84
N TRP A 200 20.60 -2.19 -5.11
CA TRP A 200 19.58 -1.20 -5.46
C TRP A 200 18.17 -1.64 -5.00
N LEU A 201 17.82 -2.93 -5.24
CA LEU A 201 16.53 -3.49 -4.81
C LEU A 201 16.41 -3.56 -3.29
N ASP A 202 17.47 -4.01 -2.59
CA ASP A 202 17.48 -4.08 -1.13
C ASP A 202 17.19 -2.68 -0.54
N ALA A 203 17.98 -1.67 -0.91
CA ALA A 203 17.79 -0.30 -0.42
C ALA A 203 16.40 0.26 -0.77
N MET A 204 15.93 0.07 -2.01
CA MET A 204 14.62 0.56 -2.45
C MET A 204 13.47 -0.05 -1.64
N ILE A 205 13.53 -1.34 -1.33
CA ILE A 205 12.43 -2.03 -0.65
C ILE A 205 12.57 -1.92 0.86
N THR A 206 13.74 -2.25 1.43
CA THR A 206 13.87 -2.42 2.89
C THR A 206 13.89 -1.09 3.65
N VAL A 207 14.55 -0.06 3.15
CA VAL A 207 14.58 1.29 3.75
C VAL A 207 13.87 2.34 2.89
N SER A 208 13.18 1.90 1.87
CA SER A 208 12.40 2.81 0.99
C SER A 208 13.26 3.92 0.35
N ASP A 209 14.53 3.64 0.06
CA ASP A 209 15.48 4.62 -0.49
C ASP A 209 14.97 5.18 -1.83
N ASN A 210 14.84 6.51 -1.90
CA ASN A 210 14.42 7.21 -3.10
C ASN A 210 15.55 7.30 -4.14
N HIS A 211 16.82 7.34 -3.72
CA HIS A 211 17.96 7.33 -4.63
C HIS A 211 18.05 5.99 -5.38
N ALA A 212 17.87 4.89 -4.67
CA ALA A 212 17.79 3.56 -5.28
C ALA A 212 16.59 3.43 -6.23
N THR A 213 15.46 4.04 -5.87
CA THR A 213 14.27 4.09 -6.75
C THR A 213 14.57 4.83 -8.06
N GLN A 214 15.25 5.99 -7.96
CA GLN A 214 15.67 6.77 -9.12
C GLN A 214 16.60 5.96 -10.03
N ALA A 215 17.58 5.27 -9.43
CA ALA A 215 18.51 4.44 -10.17
C ALA A 215 17.80 3.35 -10.98
N LEU A 216 16.86 2.62 -10.37
CA LEU A 216 16.13 1.56 -11.07
C LEU A 216 15.18 2.10 -12.13
N LEU A 217 14.48 3.22 -11.87
CA LEU A 217 13.63 3.86 -12.88
C LEU A 217 14.45 4.45 -14.03
N LYS A 218 15.61 5.06 -13.74
CA LYS A 218 16.56 5.50 -14.79
C LYS A 218 17.03 4.32 -15.63
N MET A 219 17.37 3.20 -15.01
CA MET A 219 17.72 1.97 -15.73
C MET A 219 16.58 1.50 -16.63
N PHE A 220 15.32 1.60 -16.20
CA PHE A 220 14.19 1.27 -17.06
C PHE A 220 14.09 2.19 -18.27
N HIS A 221 14.33 3.50 -18.11
CA HIS A 221 14.41 4.39 -19.26
C HIS A 221 15.57 4.06 -20.20
N ASP A 222 16.77 3.78 -19.65
CA ASP A 222 17.95 3.43 -20.42
C ASP A 222 17.79 2.13 -21.24
N LYS A 223 16.85 1.28 -20.81
CA LYS A 223 16.56 -0.03 -21.43
C LYS A 223 15.18 -0.09 -22.12
N ASP A 224 14.49 1.03 -22.23
CA ASP A 224 13.13 1.15 -22.78
C ASP A 224 12.11 0.22 -22.08
N GLU A 225 12.22 0.04 -20.75
CA GLU A 225 11.40 -0.90 -19.96
C GLU A 225 10.20 -0.25 -19.22
N ILE A 226 9.97 1.06 -19.33
CA ILE A 226 8.80 1.73 -18.69
C ILE A 226 7.49 1.27 -19.34
N GLU A 227 7.42 1.29 -20.67
CA GLU A 227 6.21 0.80 -21.36
C GLU A 227 6.03 -0.72 -21.27
N PRO A 228 7.09 -1.55 -21.40
CA PRO A 228 7.00 -2.98 -21.08
C PRO A 228 6.44 -3.28 -19.68
N LEU A 229 6.85 -2.55 -18.63
CA LEU A 229 6.30 -2.68 -17.28
C LEU A 229 4.78 -2.44 -17.26
N ASN A 230 4.34 -1.31 -17.81
CA ASN A 230 2.91 -0.97 -17.84
C ASN A 230 2.10 -1.95 -18.68
N ARG A 231 2.66 -2.42 -19.80
CA ARG A 231 2.04 -3.43 -20.66
C ARG A 231 1.92 -4.77 -19.94
N GLU A 232 2.96 -5.21 -19.22
CA GLU A 232 2.94 -6.45 -18.44
C GLU A 232 1.80 -6.46 -17.42
N PHE A 233 1.59 -5.38 -16.67
CA PHE A 233 0.48 -5.30 -15.75
C PHE A 233 -0.88 -5.33 -16.45
N ARG A 234 -1.03 -4.65 -17.61
CA ARG A 234 -2.26 -4.76 -18.41
C ARG A 234 -2.50 -6.18 -18.93
N GLU A 235 -1.45 -6.83 -19.42
CA GLU A 235 -1.50 -8.23 -19.88
C GLU A 235 -1.86 -9.18 -18.75
N LEU A 236 -1.34 -8.99 -17.55
CA LEU A 236 -1.69 -9.76 -16.35
C LEU A 236 -3.09 -9.43 -15.80
N ASN A 237 -3.85 -8.56 -16.45
CA ASN A 237 -5.15 -8.06 -15.98
C ASN A 237 -5.08 -7.33 -14.63
N LEU A 238 -4.03 -6.53 -14.45
CA LEU A 238 -3.80 -5.63 -13.31
C LEU A 238 -3.74 -4.17 -13.79
N PRO A 239 -4.77 -3.65 -14.49
CA PRO A 239 -4.67 -2.44 -15.31
C PRO A 239 -4.52 -1.16 -14.51
N THR A 240 -4.81 -1.16 -13.20
CA THR A 240 -4.64 0.02 -12.35
C THR A 240 -3.19 0.22 -11.89
N LEU A 241 -2.31 -0.78 -12.06
CA LEU A 241 -0.89 -0.66 -11.74
C LEU A 241 -0.17 0.08 -12.87
N GLN A 242 0.14 1.37 -12.65
CA GLN A 242 0.67 2.24 -13.69
C GLN A 242 1.81 3.10 -13.16
N ILE A 243 2.94 3.13 -13.89
CA ILE A 243 4.05 4.06 -13.70
C ILE A 243 4.15 4.91 -14.97
N ASN A 244 3.65 6.13 -14.90
CA ASN A 244 3.58 7.03 -16.04
C ASN A 244 4.47 8.26 -15.82
N ALA A 245 5.00 8.80 -16.91
CA ALA A 245 5.65 10.11 -16.95
C ALA A 245 6.77 10.34 -15.91
N THR A 246 7.54 9.29 -15.58
CA THR A 246 8.82 9.46 -14.89
C THR A 246 9.85 10.09 -15.82
N ASP A 247 10.80 10.85 -15.27
CA ASP A 247 11.79 11.61 -16.03
C ASP A 247 12.89 10.67 -16.57
N PRO A 248 13.11 10.60 -17.89
CA PRO A 248 14.13 9.74 -18.48
C PRO A 248 15.57 10.08 -18.08
N GLN A 249 15.85 11.33 -17.73
CA GLN A 249 17.21 11.76 -17.38
C GLN A 249 17.57 11.46 -15.94
N THR A 250 16.58 11.45 -15.06
CA THR A 250 16.82 11.35 -13.63
C THR A 250 16.13 10.18 -12.95
N GLY A 251 15.21 9.49 -13.61
CA GLY A 251 14.33 8.50 -13.00
C GLY A 251 13.32 9.09 -12.01
N ARG A 252 13.24 10.43 -11.86
CA ARG A 252 12.33 11.12 -10.93
C ARG A 252 10.94 11.32 -11.52
N GLY A 253 10.11 12.07 -10.81
CA GLY A 253 8.81 12.54 -11.30
C GLY A 253 7.66 11.57 -10.99
N TRP A 254 7.81 10.70 -10.00
CA TRP A 254 6.72 9.87 -9.49
C TRP A 254 5.82 10.68 -8.55
N ASP A 255 4.94 11.46 -9.14
CA ASP A 255 3.99 12.31 -8.43
C ASP A 255 2.57 11.73 -8.46
N THR A 256 1.67 12.42 -7.76
CA THR A 256 0.22 12.23 -7.88
C THR A 256 -0.20 12.23 -9.36
N ALA A 257 -1.07 11.31 -9.73
CA ALA A 257 -1.52 11.03 -11.10
C ALA A 257 -0.53 10.35 -12.04
N LYS A 258 0.76 10.41 -11.78
CA LYS A 258 1.77 9.74 -12.59
C LYS A 258 1.98 8.30 -12.17
N ILE A 259 1.78 8.02 -10.87
CA ILE A 259 1.78 6.67 -10.31
C ILE A 259 0.37 6.37 -9.83
N ASN A 260 -0.19 5.29 -10.32
CA ASN A 260 -1.53 4.85 -9.94
C ASN A 260 -1.51 3.39 -9.54
N LEU A 261 -2.34 3.04 -8.58
CA LEU A 261 -2.72 1.66 -8.24
C LEU A 261 -3.97 1.65 -7.37
N THR A 262 -4.64 0.51 -7.34
CA THR A 262 -5.70 0.21 -6.36
C THR A 262 -5.23 -0.86 -5.39
N ALA A 263 -5.84 -0.91 -4.19
CA ALA A 263 -5.54 -1.97 -3.23
C ALA A 263 -5.85 -3.35 -3.80
N TRP A 264 -6.84 -3.46 -4.69
CA TRP A 264 -7.20 -4.73 -5.30
C TRP A 264 -6.11 -5.25 -6.23
N ASP A 265 -5.64 -4.45 -7.17
CA ASP A 265 -4.63 -4.90 -8.12
C ASP A 265 -3.27 -5.11 -7.46
N ILE A 266 -2.90 -4.26 -6.50
CA ILE A 266 -1.65 -4.47 -5.78
C ILE A 266 -1.72 -5.72 -4.89
N ALA A 267 -2.87 -6.05 -4.28
CA ALA A 267 -3.04 -7.30 -3.55
C ALA A 267 -2.90 -8.52 -4.47
N ARG A 268 -3.50 -8.48 -5.67
CA ARG A 268 -3.32 -9.54 -6.69
C ARG A 268 -1.85 -9.69 -7.11
N MET A 269 -1.11 -8.58 -7.26
CA MET A 269 0.32 -8.60 -7.53
C MET A 269 1.11 -9.28 -6.39
N PHE A 270 0.80 -8.97 -5.14
CA PHE A 270 1.42 -9.64 -3.99
C PHE A 270 1.07 -11.13 -3.91
N TRP A 271 -0.14 -11.52 -4.34
CA TRP A 271 -0.49 -12.94 -4.46
C TRP A 271 0.34 -13.66 -5.53
N LEU A 272 0.67 -12.99 -6.65
CA LEU A 272 1.64 -13.52 -7.63
C LEU A 272 3.04 -13.69 -7.02
N ILE A 273 3.48 -12.75 -6.18
CA ILE A 273 4.75 -12.85 -5.46
C ILE A 273 4.71 -13.98 -4.43
N ASP A 274 3.59 -14.18 -3.73
CA ASP A 274 3.44 -15.30 -2.81
C ASP A 274 3.58 -16.64 -3.52
N GLY A 275 2.96 -16.79 -4.66
CA GLY A 275 3.09 -17.93 -5.54
C GLY A 275 1.92 -18.89 -5.43
N GLY A 276 2.05 -20.00 -6.12
CA GLY A 276 1.03 -21.03 -6.22
C GLY A 276 0.98 -21.63 -7.61
N ALA A 277 0.61 -22.89 -7.70
CA ALA A 277 0.54 -23.62 -8.99
C ALA A 277 -0.83 -23.52 -9.65
N GLU A 278 -1.87 -23.22 -8.86
CA GLU A 278 -3.25 -23.16 -9.37
C GLU A 278 -3.49 -21.86 -10.17
N LYS A 279 -4.56 -21.88 -10.93
CA LYS A 279 -5.07 -20.68 -11.61
C LYS A 279 -5.60 -19.68 -10.58
N PHE A 280 -5.14 -18.44 -10.68
CA PHE A 280 -5.63 -17.32 -9.89
C PHE A 280 -6.79 -16.60 -10.58
N TRP A 281 -6.56 -16.16 -11.82
CA TRP A 281 -7.56 -15.52 -12.70
C TRP A 281 -7.14 -15.72 -14.17
N ASP A 282 -7.86 -15.15 -15.10
CA ASP A 282 -7.47 -15.10 -16.51
C ASP A 282 -6.81 -13.76 -16.86
N ASP A 283 -5.74 -13.80 -17.62
CA ASP A 283 -5.09 -12.61 -18.18
C ASP A 283 -6.00 -11.89 -19.20
N ALA A 284 -5.54 -10.76 -19.74
CA ALA A 284 -6.28 -9.99 -20.74
C ALA A 284 -6.56 -10.77 -22.05
N SER A 285 -5.84 -11.86 -22.31
CA SER A 285 -6.04 -12.75 -23.44
C SER A 285 -6.90 -13.99 -23.14
N GLY A 286 -7.35 -14.14 -21.87
CA GLY A 286 -8.12 -15.28 -21.40
C GLY A 286 -7.26 -16.49 -21.02
N LYS A 287 -5.95 -16.35 -20.87
CA LYS A 287 -5.07 -17.43 -20.38
C LYS A 287 -4.97 -17.43 -18.86
N PRO A 288 -4.83 -18.61 -18.23
CA PRO A 288 -4.67 -18.71 -16.79
C PRO A 288 -3.40 -18.00 -16.29
N VAL A 289 -3.57 -17.08 -15.35
CA VAL A 289 -2.50 -16.50 -14.54
C VAL A 289 -2.29 -17.37 -13.30
N THR A 290 -1.04 -17.68 -13.00
CA THR A 290 -0.63 -18.48 -11.84
C THR A 290 0.59 -17.85 -11.18
N GLY A 291 0.99 -18.32 -10.00
CA GLY A 291 2.23 -17.90 -9.37
C GLY A 291 3.51 -18.20 -10.19
N LYS A 292 3.42 -18.96 -11.30
CA LYS A 292 4.55 -19.25 -12.19
C LYS A 292 5.08 -18.06 -12.99
N VAL A 293 4.54 -16.87 -12.77
CA VAL A 293 5.09 -15.63 -13.35
C VAL A 293 6.53 -15.38 -12.93
N PHE A 294 6.98 -15.94 -11.81
CA PHE A 294 8.37 -15.87 -11.34
C PHE A 294 9.02 -17.25 -11.29
N SER A 295 10.34 -17.27 -11.51
CA SER A 295 11.19 -18.38 -11.06
C SER A 295 11.17 -18.48 -9.52
N ASP A 296 11.51 -19.63 -8.97
CA ASP A 296 11.58 -19.83 -7.52
C ASP A 296 12.63 -18.92 -6.87
N ASP A 297 13.77 -18.70 -7.54
CA ASP A 297 14.85 -17.82 -7.06
C ASP A 297 14.43 -16.36 -7.01
N SER A 298 13.77 -15.86 -8.07
CA SER A 298 13.24 -14.48 -8.12
C SER A 298 12.17 -14.26 -7.05
N ARG A 299 11.28 -15.22 -6.87
CA ARG A 299 10.26 -15.21 -5.81
C ARG A 299 10.90 -15.18 -4.43
N ALA A 300 11.84 -16.08 -4.17
CA ALA A 300 12.53 -16.17 -2.87
C ALA A 300 13.23 -14.85 -2.54
N PHE A 301 13.91 -14.24 -3.52
CA PHE A 301 14.56 -12.94 -3.34
C PHE A 301 13.55 -11.83 -3.02
N LEU A 302 12.47 -11.70 -3.78
CA LEU A 302 11.42 -10.70 -3.52
C LEU A 302 10.79 -10.87 -2.14
N LYS A 303 10.40 -12.11 -1.79
CA LYS A 303 9.79 -12.37 -0.47
C LYS A 303 10.77 -12.05 0.65
N LYS A 304 12.07 -12.32 0.47
CA LYS A 304 13.09 -11.99 1.45
C LYS A 304 13.19 -10.47 1.67
N VAL A 305 13.40 -9.68 0.63
CA VAL A 305 13.57 -8.22 0.79
C VAL A 305 12.30 -7.55 1.30
N LEU A 306 11.12 -8.05 0.94
CA LEU A 306 9.85 -7.58 1.47
C LEU A 306 9.67 -7.95 2.96
N ALA A 307 10.09 -9.15 3.38
CA ALA A 307 10.06 -9.57 4.79
C ALA A 307 11.09 -8.82 5.64
N GLU A 308 12.14 -8.28 5.02
CA GLU A 308 13.13 -7.42 5.66
C GLU A 308 12.77 -5.93 5.63
N GLN A 309 11.51 -5.56 5.38
CA GLN A 309 11.03 -4.17 5.49
C GLN A 309 11.42 -3.58 6.84
N GLY A 310 12.14 -2.45 6.83
CA GLY A 310 12.55 -1.74 8.05
C GLY A 310 11.44 -0.90 8.66
N PHE A 311 10.64 -0.26 7.82
CA PHE A 311 9.57 0.64 8.27
C PHE A 311 8.28 -0.13 8.58
N ASN A 312 8.16 -0.62 9.82
CA ASN A 312 7.00 -1.32 10.34
C ASN A 312 6.05 -0.34 11.06
N ASN A 313 5.50 0.61 10.30
CA ASN A 313 4.69 1.72 10.78
C ASN A 313 3.47 2.02 9.88
N GLY A 314 2.84 0.98 9.36
CA GLY A 314 1.62 1.05 8.55
C GLY A 314 0.52 0.19 9.15
N LEU A 315 0.18 -0.91 8.47
CA LEU A 315 -0.73 -1.94 8.99
C LEU A 315 -0.16 -2.70 10.19
N THR A 316 1.14 -2.65 10.40
CA THR A 316 1.83 -3.13 11.60
C THR A 316 2.51 -1.98 12.32
N THR A 317 2.75 -2.12 13.63
CA THR A 317 3.49 -1.18 14.47
C THR A 317 4.61 -1.88 15.22
N ALA A 318 5.21 -2.92 14.62
CA ALA A 318 6.17 -3.80 15.27
C ALA A 318 7.47 -3.09 15.70
N ASN A 319 7.79 -1.91 15.14
CA ASN A 319 8.91 -1.07 15.59
C ASN A 319 8.64 -0.33 16.92
N PHE A 320 7.38 -0.30 17.40
CA PHE A 320 6.95 0.49 18.55
C PHE A 320 6.26 -0.33 19.65
N PRO A 321 6.61 -1.60 19.90
CA PRO A 321 5.87 -2.43 20.85
C PRO A 321 5.98 -1.86 22.26
N GLY A 322 4.85 -1.87 22.99
CA GLY A 322 4.83 -1.46 24.40
C GLY A 322 4.89 0.05 24.66
N THR A 323 4.93 0.89 23.62
CA THR A 323 4.74 2.32 23.83
C THR A 323 3.29 2.61 24.15
N ALA A 324 3.05 3.35 25.24
CA ALA A 324 1.69 3.67 25.73
C ALA A 324 0.82 4.43 24.71
N ASN A 325 1.40 4.86 23.60
CA ASN A 325 0.78 5.75 22.64
C ASN A 325 0.59 5.12 21.27
N VAL A 326 0.99 3.88 21.06
CA VAL A 326 0.89 3.21 19.76
C VAL A 326 -0.05 2.01 19.86
N LEU A 327 -1.11 2.01 19.06
CA LEU A 327 -2.02 0.88 18.94
C LEU A 327 -1.34 -0.25 18.16
N PRO A 328 -1.45 -1.49 18.61
CA PRO A 328 -0.88 -2.63 17.89
C PRO A 328 -1.58 -2.82 16.55
N GLY A 329 -0.79 -3.06 15.52
CA GLY A 329 -1.24 -3.53 14.21
C GLY A 329 -1.11 -5.04 14.06
N ILE A 330 -0.95 -5.52 12.83
CA ILE A 330 -0.62 -6.91 12.52
C ILE A 330 0.62 -7.31 13.36
N PRO A 331 0.59 -8.46 14.09
CA PRO A 331 1.65 -8.83 15.04
C PRO A 331 2.90 -9.39 14.33
N ALA A 332 3.52 -8.56 13.51
CA ALA A 332 4.64 -8.91 12.67
C ALA A 332 5.97 -8.96 13.43
N ARG A 333 6.86 -9.84 12.99
CA ARG A 333 8.26 -9.88 13.43
C ARG A 333 9.06 -8.82 12.68
N VAL A 334 9.88 -8.06 13.40
CA VAL A 334 10.91 -7.19 12.82
C VAL A 334 12.11 -8.04 12.44
N ALA A 335 12.68 -7.81 11.25
CA ALA A 335 13.87 -8.53 10.79
C ALA A 335 15.08 -8.23 11.69
N ASP A 336 15.87 -9.27 11.99
CA ASP A 336 16.98 -9.18 12.96
C ASP A 336 18.05 -8.16 12.56
N ARG A 337 18.22 -7.89 11.25
CA ARG A 337 19.15 -6.87 10.73
C ARG A 337 18.86 -5.45 11.22
N TRP A 338 17.65 -5.18 11.64
CA TRP A 338 17.23 -3.87 12.16
C TRP A 338 17.27 -3.75 13.66
N ILE A 339 17.58 -4.84 14.38
CA ILE A 339 17.61 -4.84 15.84
C ILE A 339 19.03 -4.57 16.31
N ASN A 340 19.25 -3.42 16.97
CA ASN A 340 20.52 -3.10 17.58
C ASN A 340 20.83 -4.12 18.69
N PRO A 341 21.94 -4.89 18.57
CA PRO A 341 22.24 -5.96 19.51
C PRO A 341 22.53 -5.46 20.94
N THR A 342 22.94 -4.21 21.09
CA THR A 342 23.30 -3.64 22.40
C THR A 342 22.07 -3.26 23.22
N ASN A 343 21.15 -2.52 22.64
CA ASN A 343 19.98 -1.98 23.36
C ASN A 343 18.65 -2.60 22.94
N GLY A 344 18.62 -3.42 21.87
CA GLY A 344 17.42 -4.06 21.37
C GLY A 344 16.47 -3.13 20.60
N HIS A 345 16.87 -1.90 20.34
CA HIS A 345 16.03 -0.96 19.58
C HIS A 345 15.98 -1.36 18.10
N ALA A 346 14.84 -1.12 17.46
CA ALA A 346 14.78 -1.09 16.02
C ALA A 346 15.48 0.17 15.52
N VAL A 347 16.46 0.01 14.61
CA VAL A 347 17.19 1.10 13.97
C VAL A 347 17.14 0.90 12.46
N VAL A 348 16.52 1.83 11.75
CA VAL A 348 16.30 1.74 10.30
C VAL A 348 16.74 3.03 9.64
N ASP A 349 17.70 2.94 8.72
CA ASP A 349 18.25 4.10 7.97
C ASP A 349 18.69 5.27 8.88
N GLY A 350 19.24 4.93 10.06
CA GLY A 350 19.68 5.89 11.05
C GLY A 350 18.61 6.36 12.04
N ASP A 351 17.34 6.03 11.80
CA ASP A 351 16.23 6.31 12.74
C ASP A 351 16.18 5.26 13.84
N ASP A 352 16.42 5.65 15.09
CA ASP A 352 16.26 4.82 16.28
C ASP A 352 14.83 4.99 16.84
N PHE A 353 14.06 3.90 16.86
CA PHE A 353 12.67 3.90 17.35
C PHE A 353 12.56 3.88 18.89
N GLY A 354 13.68 3.82 19.61
CA GLY A 354 13.76 4.13 21.04
C GLY A 354 13.15 3.13 22.01
N VAL A 355 12.82 1.91 21.55
CA VAL A 355 12.20 0.86 22.36
C VAL A 355 12.92 -0.47 22.15
N ASP A 356 13.25 -1.17 23.25
CA ASP A 356 13.73 -2.55 23.16
C ASP A 356 12.59 -3.48 22.70
N ILE A 357 12.70 -3.93 21.47
CA ILE A 357 11.67 -4.75 20.81
C ILE A 357 11.92 -6.26 20.96
N ARG A 358 13.00 -6.72 21.58
CA ARG A 358 13.39 -8.15 21.61
C ARG A 358 12.32 -9.05 22.21
N ALA A 359 11.73 -8.63 23.34
CA ALA A 359 10.65 -9.41 23.96
C ALA A 359 9.40 -9.46 23.08
N ALA A 360 8.98 -8.34 22.51
CA ALA A 360 7.85 -8.29 21.59
C ALA A 360 8.12 -9.09 20.34
N ASN A 361 9.33 -9.01 19.79
CA ASN A 361 9.73 -9.75 18.59
C ASN A 361 9.73 -11.27 18.79
N THR A 362 10.08 -11.74 20.00
CA THR A 362 9.95 -13.14 20.41
C THR A 362 8.48 -13.60 20.45
N ASN A 363 7.58 -12.69 20.82
CA ASN A 363 6.14 -12.96 20.88
C ASN A 363 5.40 -12.69 19.56
N ALA A 364 6.09 -12.19 18.54
CA ALA A 364 5.50 -11.99 17.21
C ALA A 364 4.85 -13.28 16.69
N GLU A 365 3.82 -13.13 15.90
CA GLU A 365 3.01 -14.26 15.45
C GLU A 365 3.14 -14.51 13.95
N VAL A 366 3.59 -13.51 13.19
CA VAL A 366 3.64 -13.58 11.73
C VAL A 366 4.93 -12.96 11.17
N THR A 367 5.28 -13.38 9.97
CA THR A 367 6.11 -12.62 9.04
C THR A 367 5.17 -11.78 8.18
N PHE A 368 5.47 -10.51 8.02
CA PHE A 368 4.77 -9.63 7.09
C PHE A 368 5.76 -9.19 6.01
N ALA A 369 5.70 -9.81 4.84
CA ALA A 369 6.52 -9.45 3.68
C ALA A 369 5.80 -8.33 2.93
N HIS A 370 6.19 -7.06 3.17
CA HIS A 370 5.39 -5.92 2.77
C HIS A 370 6.20 -4.73 2.26
N LYS A 371 5.49 -3.76 1.70
CA LYS A 371 6.04 -2.45 1.37
C LYS A 371 5.12 -1.35 1.86
N THR A 372 5.67 -0.44 2.64
CA THR A 372 4.98 0.77 3.10
C THR A 372 5.13 1.91 2.11
N GLY A 373 4.20 2.87 2.16
CA GLY A 373 4.29 4.13 1.44
C GLY A 373 3.72 5.28 2.27
N TRP A 374 4.55 6.28 2.55
CA TRP A 374 4.16 7.44 3.32
C TRP A 374 4.58 8.74 2.65
N THR A 375 3.69 9.70 2.68
CA THR A 375 3.95 11.11 2.45
C THR A 375 3.18 11.93 3.47
N PHE A 376 3.27 13.24 3.36
CA PHE A 376 2.48 14.13 4.20
C PHE A 376 0.96 13.89 4.07
N ASN A 377 0.46 13.58 2.86
CA ASN A 377 -0.97 13.44 2.57
C ASN A 377 -1.45 12.01 2.37
N TYR A 378 -0.58 11.03 2.15
CA TYR A 378 -0.95 9.68 1.76
C TYR A 378 -0.27 8.63 2.62
N GLY A 379 -1.01 7.56 2.91
CA GLY A 379 -0.51 6.39 3.61
C GLY A 379 -0.96 5.11 2.90
N SER A 380 -0.04 4.19 2.73
CA SER A 380 -0.29 2.89 2.11
C SER A 380 0.59 1.80 2.72
N ASP A 381 0.11 0.57 2.66
CA ASP A 381 0.87 -0.61 3.04
C ASP A 381 0.26 -1.83 2.35
N ALA A 382 1.08 -2.71 1.80
CA ALA A 382 0.58 -3.95 1.22
C ALA A 382 1.62 -5.06 1.33
N GLY A 383 1.15 -6.29 1.53
CA GLY A 383 2.04 -7.44 1.63
C GLY A 383 1.37 -8.75 1.97
N ILE A 384 2.21 -9.75 2.16
CA ILE A 384 1.88 -11.15 2.44
C ILE A 384 2.11 -11.41 3.92
N VAL A 385 1.09 -11.88 4.62
CA VAL A 385 1.16 -12.28 6.03
C VAL A 385 1.16 -13.80 6.13
N THR A 386 2.16 -14.35 6.78
CA THR A 386 2.28 -15.80 7.03
C THR A 386 2.61 -16.07 8.49
N SER A 387 1.99 -17.11 9.07
CA SER A 387 2.25 -17.52 10.46
C SER A 387 3.71 -17.89 10.69
N LEU A 388 4.24 -17.49 11.84
CA LEU A 388 5.44 -18.09 12.38
C LEU A 388 5.17 -19.51 12.90
N PRO A 389 6.18 -20.38 12.97
CA PRO A 389 6.03 -21.75 13.48
C PRO A 389 5.37 -21.78 14.87
N GLY A 390 4.37 -22.65 15.04
CA GLY A 390 3.66 -22.83 16.31
C GLY A 390 2.64 -21.73 16.66
N LYS A 391 2.43 -20.76 15.80
CA LYS A 391 1.43 -19.70 15.98
C LYS A 391 0.11 -20.03 15.26
N PRO A 392 -1.02 -19.40 15.62
CA PRO A 392 -2.28 -19.58 14.90
C PRO A 392 -2.13 -19.36 13.41
N PHE A 393 -2.81 -20.16 12.61
CA PHE A 393 -2.67 -20.14 11.16
C PHE A 393 -3.13 -18.79 10.58
N ARG A 394 -2.26 -18.23 9.79
CA ARG A 394 -2.51 -17.04 8.95
C ARG A 394 -1.77 -17.23 7.63
N HIS A 395 -2.47 -17.10 6.54
CA HIS A 395 -1.90 -16.95 5.22
C HIS A 395 -2.86 -16.05 4.44
N TYR A 396 -2.46 -14.81 4.26
CA TYR A 396 -3.29 -13.85 3.54
C TYR A 396 -2.45 -12.74 2.92
N VAL A 397 -3.01 -12.08 1.91
CA VAL A 397 -2.50 -10.83 1.37
C VAL A 397 -3.43 -9.71 1.83
N ILE A 398 -2.86 -8.61 2.26
CA ILE A 398 -3.58 -7.38 2.59
C ILE A 398 -2.96 -6.19 1.88
N ALA A 399 -3.79 -5.28 1.41
CA ALA A 399 -3.35 -4.03 0.82
C ALA A 399 -4.27 -2.88 1.25
N LEU A 400 -3.68 -1.76 1.63
CA LEU A 400 -4.37 -0.53 1.98
C LEU A 400 -3.72 0.64 1.25
N VAL A 401 -4.55 1.51 0.65
CA VAL A 401 -4.13 2.78 0.06
C VAL A 401 -5.12 3.87 0.50
N ALA A 402 -4.61 4.93 1.10
CA ALA A 402 -5.45 5.99 1.65
C ALA A 402 -4.85 7.38 1.44
N ASN A 403 -5.70 8.41 1.44
CA ASN A 403 -5.26 9.79 1.54
C ASN A 403 -5.11 10.24 3.01
N LEU A 404 -4.55 9.34 3.82
CA LEU A 404 -4.26 9.54 5.24
C LEU A 404 -2.76 9.39 5.48
N GLY A 405 -2.02 10.48 5.29
CA GLY A 405 -0.57 10.54 5.50
C GLY A 405 -0.17 11.09 6.86
N GLN A 406 1.07 11.55 6.96
CA GLN A 406 1.68 12.01 8.23
C GLN A 406 1.00 13.23 8.85
N ARG A 407 0.25 14.03 8.10
CA ARG A 407 -0.50 15.19 8.62
C ARG A 407 -1.75 14.81 9.42
N TYR A 408 -2.18 13.54 9.33
CA TYR A 408 -3.41 13.09 9.94
C TYR A 408 -3.14 12.27 11.19
N THR A 409 -3.94 12.50 12.21
CA THR A 409 -3.95 11.72 13.45
C THR A 409 -5.39 11.42 13.83
N ASP A 410 -5.61 10.86 14.99
CA ASP A 410 -6.94 10.63 15.55
C ASP A 410 -7.18 11.48 16.79
N GLU A 411 -8.45 11.51 17.22
CA GLU A 411 -8.89 12.32 18.35
C GLU A 411 -8.20 11.99 19.68
N VAL A 412 -7.78 10.73 19.86
CA VAL A 412 -7.09 10.29 21.07
C VAL A 412 -5.69 10.88 21.11
N PHE A 413 -5.00 10.86 19.99
CA PHE A 413 -3.64 11.37 19.86
C PHE A 413 -3.58 12.89 19.81
N ALA A 414 -4.56 13.54 19.17
CA ALA A 414 -4.68 14.99 19.18
C ALA A 414 -4.73 15.56 20.61
N ALA A 415 -5.36 14.83 21.55
CA ALA A 415 -5.47 15.24 22.94
C ALA A 415 -4.17 15.07 23.74
N ARG A 416 -3.26 14.20 23.33
CA ARG A 416 -2.06 13.83 24.14
C ARG A 416 -0.85 14.74 23.94
N LYS A 417 -0.78 15.52 22.89
CA LYS A 417 0.27 16.52 22.57
C LYS A 417 1.71 16.00 22.42
N THR A 418 2.01 14.74 22.70
CA THR A 418 3.39 14.20 22.65
C THR A 418 3.41 12.74 22.22
N PHE A 419 4.19 12.46 21.18
CA PHE A 419 4.51 11.11 20.69
C PHE A 419 6.01 11.01 20.55
N PRO A 420 6.72 10.50 21.55
CA PRO A 420 8.15 10.43 21.45
C PRO A 420 8.60 9.23 20.59
N ASN A 421 9.29 9.50 19.50
CA ASN A 421 10.44 8.72 19.10
C ASN A 421 11.56 8.91 20.14
N ALA A 422 12.63 8.13 20.09
CA ALA A 422 13.78 8.28 20.99
C ALA A 422 14.37 9.70 21.00
N ASP A 423 14.27 10.41 19.87
CA ASP A 423 14.70 11.81 19.74
C ASP A 423 13.62 12.84 20.13
N GLY A 424 12.50 12.39 20.66
CA GLY A 424 11.35 13.23 21.00
C GLY A 424 10.51 13.69 19.80
N THR A 425 10.75 13.16 18.59
CA THR A 425 9.92 13.44 17.43
C THR A 425 8.58 12.73 17.56
N PRO A 426 7.46 13.43 17.35
CA PRO A 426 6.16 12.79 17.38
C PRO A 426 5.98 11.82 16.20
N ILE A 427 5.30 10.71 16.46
CA ILE A 427 4.78 9.84 15.40
C ILE A 427 3.49 10.48 14.89
N PHE A 428 3.52 10.91 13.63
CA PHE A 428 2.36 11.48 12.97
C PHE A 428 1.85 10.53 11.90
N TYR A 429 0.84 9.81 12.22
CA TYR A 429 -0.14 9.22 11.33
C TYR A 429 -1.31 8.72 12.18
N THR A 430 -2.46 8.53 11.56
CA THR A 430 -3.61 8.02 12.31
C THR A 430 -3.41 6.59 12.76
N GLN A 431 -3.67 6.32 14.04
CA GLN A 431 -3.62 4.99 14.63
C GLN A 431 -4.76 4.07 14.16
N LYS A 432 -5.71 4.63 13.42
CA LYS A 432 -6.80 3.85 12.81
C LYS A 432 -6.30 2.87 11.74
N ILE A 433 -5.17 3.16 11.08
CA ILE A 433 -4.58 2.24 10.10
C ILE A 433 -4.02 0.97 10.75
N PRO A 434 -3.12 1.03 11.77
CA PRO A 434 -2.68 -0.19 12.44
C PRO A 434 -3.82 -0.89 13.20
N ALA A 435 -4.75 -0.16 13.82
CA ALA A 435 -5.92 -0.75 14.46
C ALA A 435 -6.77 -1.55 13.47
N LEU A 436 -7.00 -1.01 12.26
CA LEU A 436 -7.65 -1.74 11.17
C LEU A 436 -6.86 -3.01 10.80
N GLY A 437 -5.54 -2.91 10.66
CA GLY A 437 -4.67 -4.06 10.39
C GLY A 437 -4.84 -5.16 11.43
N LYS A 438 -4.86 -4.78 12.72
CA LYS A 438 -5.10 -5.71 13.84
C LYS A 438 -6.49 -6.33 13.80
N ALA A 439 -7.53 -5.54 13.58
CA ALA A 439 -8.90 -6.02 13.52
C ALA A 439 -9.12 -7.02 12.38
N VAL A 440 -8.51 -6.77 11.22
CA VAL A 440 -8.55 -7.68 10.07
C VAL A 440 -7.79 -8.97 10.38
N ASP A 441 -6.58 -8.89 10.97
CA ASP A 441 -5.81 -10.08 11.36
C ASP A 441 -6.58 -10.96 12.35
N ASP A 442 -7.17 -10.36 13.39
CA ASP A 442 -7.99 -11.09 14.38
C ASP A 442 -9.20 -11.78 13.75
N ALA A 443 -9.87 -11.09 12.83
CA ALA A 443 -11.01 -11.67 12.11
C ALA A 443 -10.59 -12.87 11.25
N LEU A 444 -9.46 -12.79 10.55
CA LEU A 444 -8.94 -13.89 9.73
C LEU A 444 -8.53 -15.10 10.57
N VAL A 445 -7.94 -14.89 11.76
CA VAL A 445 -7.63 -15.97 12.71
C VAL A 445 -8.92 -16.69 13.13
N LYS A 446 -9.95 -15.92 13.49
CA LYS A 446 -11.25 -16.47 13.88
C LYS A 446 -11.89 -17.27 12.75
N LEU A 447 -11.99 -16.69 11.55
CA LEU A 447 -12.55 -17.36 10.37
C LEU A 447 -11.78 -18.64 9.97
N SER A 448 -10.48 -18.66 10.18
CA SER A 448 -9.64 -19.85 9.92
C SER A 448 -9.84 -20.93 10.96
N ALA A 449 -10.18 -20.59 12.20
CA ALA A 449 -10.48 -21.55 13.27
C ALA A 449 -11.87 -22.20 13.10
N GLU A 450 -12.86 -21.47 12.59
CA GLU A 450 -14.23 -21.95 12.37
C GLU A 450 -14.34 -22.95 11.21
N LYS A 451 -13.35 -23.00 10.32
CA LYS A 451 -13.31 -23.93 9.17
C LYS A 451 -12.64 -25.30 9.49
N LYS A 452 -12.10 -25.46 10.69
CA LYS A 452 -11.52 -26.72 11.21
C LYS A 452 -12.54 -27.52 11.97
#